data_c873ce36c44bec68e2a29699bfde331c
#
_entry.id   c873ce36c44bec68e2a29699bfde331c
#
_cell.length_a   1.000
_cell.length_b   1.000
_cell.length_c   1.000
_cell.angle_alpha   90.00
_cell.angle_beta   90.00
_cell.angle_gamma   90.00
#
_symmetry.space_group_name_H-M   'P 1'
#
loop_
_entity.id
_entity.type
_entity.pdbx_description
1 polymer ?
#
loop_
_entity_poly.entity_id
_entity_poly.type
_entity_poly.pdbx_seq_one_letter_code
_entity_poly.pdbx_strand_id
1 'polypeptide(L)'
;MNRNPLSPKTGMNRFVVFAFLLAFVICFAMAAPVQAQFTLVKISTDSFHNSYSQHKTEVEPDTYSWGSTMVAAFQVARVADGGGADLGFATSTDSGTTWTYGYLPGLTVNYKGGSNSAASDASVVYDAKYGVWLISSLPISNSGVNVAVSRSKDGLHWDNPIMVDSSGGDDKNWITCDNNAKSKFYGNCYQEWDTPEIMISTSTDGGLTWGAAKTSADGAFGSGAEPLVQPNGQVVVTFLGNNMQAFTSTNGGKTWGSSFTIANVNTFQGSSSLRSVGLPFPSTGIDKSGKLYVVWSDCSFRQNCATNDLVISTSTNGTKWTAPARIPIDALNSTVDHFIPGLGVDRATSGTTAHLTATYYFYPQANCDDSTCRVHVGFTTSTDGGKTWTAGKDLGAGAMQISWLPASQNGPMLADYLSSSYVNGKAFGVFMVAKAPSGGLFNEAAYTTKQPLEASADEPRFSSRGEKRIPGVHADRPFPNTQGEERESPSAPPGKQLQK
;
A
#
# COMPACT_ATOMS: atom_id res chain seq x y z
N MET A 1 52.99 -98.03 -33.08
CA MET A 1 52.12 -98.29 -34.23
C MET A 1 50.87 -97.45 -34.10
N ASN A 2 50.71 -96.59 -35.04
CA ASN A 2 49.42 -96.14 -35.64
C ASN A 2 48.26 -95.74 -34.70
N ARG A 3 47.57 -94.75 -34.83
CA ARG A 3 47.26 -93.78 -35.87
C ARG A 3 46.44 -92.67 -35.18
N ASN A 4 46.67 -91.46 -35.51
CA ASN A 4 45.64 -90.42 -35.41
C ASN A 4 44.36 -90.73 -36.18
N PRO A 5 43.23 -90.28 -35.76
CA PRO A 5 42.55 -89.27 -36.59
C PRO A 5 41.91 -88.12 -35.85
N LEU A 6 42.18 -86.97 -36.42
CA LEU A 6 41.31 -85.90 -36.79
C LEU A 6 40.17 -85.48 -35.84
N SER A 7 40.45 -84.41 -35.16
CA SER A 7 39.50 -83.49 -34.58
C SER A 7 38.64 -82.75 -35.65
N PRO A 8 37.31 -82.59 -35.51
CA PRO A 8 36.60 -81.52 -36.18
C PRO A 8 36.64 -80.27 -35.35
N LYS A 9 37.15 -79.21 -35.95
CA LYS A 9 36.99 -77.80 -35.44
C LYS A 9 35.55 -77.45 -35.44
N THR A 10 34.94 -77.35 -34.26
CA THR A 10 33.66 -76.57 -34.10
C THR A 10 34.03 -75.16 -33.75
N GLY A 11 33.88 -74.29 -34.72
CA GLY A 11 33.96 -72.84 -34.54
C GLY A 11 32.92 -72.38 -33.56
N MET A 12 33.33 -71.91 -32.42
CA MET A 12 32.42 -71.26 -31.46
C MET A 12 32.27 -69.83 -31.88
N ASN A 13 31.17 -69.54 -32.60
CA ASN A 13 30.73 -68.20 -32.88
C ASN A 13 30.55 -67.48 -31.54
N ARG A 14 31.47 -66.55 -31.24
CA ARG A 14 31.21 -65.56 -30.21
C ARG A 14 30.15 -64.61 -30.73
N PHE A 15 28.91 -64.87 -30.36
CA PHE A 15 27.87 -63.84 -30.38
C PHE A 15 28.23 -62.80 -29.35
N VAL A 16 28.78 -61.67 -29.82
CA VAL A 16 28.86 -60.46 -29.06
C VAL A 16 27.44 -59.94 -28.94
N VAL A 17 26.80 -60.20 -27.81
CA VAL A 17 25.52 -59.58 -27.44
C VAL A 17 25.87 -58.14 -27.09
N PHE A 18 25.74 -57.25 -28.06
CA PHE A 18 25.62 -55.82 -27.80
C PHE A 18 24.28 -55.62 -27.05
N ALA A 19 24.33 -55.67 -25.75
CA ALA A 19 23.29 -55.14 -24.92
C ALA A 19 23.25 -53.60 -25.18
N PHE A 20 22.33 -53.17 -26.07
CA PHE A 20 21.90 -51.77 -26.14
C PHE A 20 21.18 -51.50 -24.82
N LEU A 21 21.90 -51.01 -23.83
CA LEU A 21 21.36 -50.26 -22.75
C LEU A 21 20.77 -48.97 -23.34
N LEU A 22 19.53 -49.06 -23.77
CA LEU A 22 18.71 -47.87 -24.00
C LEU A 22 18.52 -47.23 -22.64
N ALA A 23 19.46 -46.33 -22.29
CA ALA A 23 19.26 -45.41 -21.20
C ALA A 23 18.10 -44.51 -21.62
N PHE A 24 16.90 -44.86 -21.20
CA PHE A 24 15.74 -43.94 -21.16
C PHE A 24 16.12 -42.92 -20.12
N VAL A 25 16.83 -41.85 -20.57
CA VAL A 25 16.90 -40.61 -19.83
C VAL A 25 15.46 -40.05 -19.90
N ILE A 26 14.65 -40.45 -18.91
CA ILE A 26 13.43 -39.74 -18.59
C ILE A 26 13.90 -38.36 -18.12
N CYS A 27 14.05 -37.43 -19.06
CA CYS A 27 14.01 -36.01 -18.76
C CYS A 27 12.62 -35.78 -18.14
N PHE A 28 12.54 -35.90 -16.81
CA PHE A 28 11.58 -35.15 -16.07
C PHE A 28 11.97 -33.68 -16.32
N ALA A 29 11.46 -33.13 -17.41
CA ALA A 29 11.24 -31.69 -17.46
C ALA A 29 10.35 -31.42 -16.23
N MET A 30 10.95 -31.01 -15.12
CA MET A 30 10.23 -30.34 -14.07
C MET A 30 9.63 -29.13 -14.79
N ALA A 31 8.38 -29.27 -15.23
CA ALA A 31 7.60 -28.13 -15.60
C ALA A 31 7.66 -27.22 -14.38
N ALA A 32 8.43 -26.13 -14.48
CA ALA A 32 8.37 -25.09 -13.48
C ALA A 32 6.87 -24.83 -13.28
N PRO A 33 6.35 -24.81 -12.04
CA PRO A 33 4.97 -24.54 -11.82
C PRO A 33 4.67 -23.27 -12.60
N VAL A 34 3.74 -23.33 -13.56
CA VAL A 34 3.23 -22.15 -14.25
C VAL A 34 2.58 -21.36 -13.13
N GLN A 35 3.31 -20.38 -12.63
CA GLN A 35 2.80 -19.48 -11.61
C GLN A 35 1.59 -18.82 -12.25
N ALA A 36 0.40 -19.04 -11.69
CA ALA A 36 -0.83 -18.51 -12.24
C ALA A 36 -0.66 -16.99 -12.32
N GLN A 37 -0.53 -16.49 -13.52
CA GLN A 37 -0.35 -15.05 -13.76
C GLN A 37 -1.66 -14.35 -13.38
N PHE A 38 -1.60 -13.44 -12.44
CA PHE A 38 -2.76 -12.62 -12.08
C PHE A 38 -3.18 -11.77 -13.27
N THR A 39 -4.48 -11.74 -13.54
CA THR A 39 -5.01 -10.82 -14.54
C THR A 39 -5.24 -9.47 -13.89
N LEU A 40 -4.52 -8.46 -14.33
CA LEU A 40 -4.68 -7.09 -13.85
C LEU A 40 -5.85 -6.41 -14.54
N VAL A 41 -6.65 -5.69 -13.78
CA VAL A 41 -7.78 -4.87 -14.24
C VAL A 41 -7.45 -3.42 -14.01
N LYS A 42 -7.38 -2.63 -15.06
CA LYS A 42 -7.26 -1.18 -14.98
C LYS A 42 -8.58 -0.59 -14.47
N ILE A 43 -8.53 0.20 -13.39
CA ILE A 43 -9.73 0.76 -12.72
C ILE A 43 -9.77 2.30 -12.74
N SER A 44 -8.86 2.94 -13.47
CA SER A 44 -8.77 4.40 -13.57
C SER A 44 -8.63 4.87 -15.00
N THR A 45 -8.84 6.16 -15.21
CA THR A 45 -8.50 6.86 -16.46
C THR A 45 -8.25 8.33 -16.16
N ASP A 46 -7.36 8.95 -16.92
CA ASP A 46 -7.18 10.39 -16.97
C ASP A 46 -7.82 10.96 -18.25
N SER A 47 -8.83 11.81 -18.08
CA SER A 47 -9.50 12.56 -19.15
C SER A 47 -9.24 14.07 -19.07
N PHE A 48 -8.36 14.52 -18.18
CA PHE A 48 -8.00 15.93 -18.05
C PHE A 48 -7.09 16.38 -19.20
N HIS A 49 -7.08 17.70 -19.45
CA HIS A 49 -6.35 18.33 -20.57
C HIS A 49 -5.68 19.65 -20.15
N ASN A 50 -5.62 19.94 -18.85
CA ASN A 50 -4.95 21.13 -18.32
C ASN A 50 -3.44 21.06 -18.60
N SER A 51 -2.80 22.21 -18.86
CA SER A 51 -1.42 22.27 -19.33
C SER A 51 -0.34 22.07 -18.26
N TYR A 52 -0.72 22.02 -16.98
CA TYR A 52 0.21 21.97 -15.85
C TYR A 52 0.33 20.56 -15.22
N SER A 53 -0.45 19.60 -15.68
CA SER A 53 -0.41 18.21 -15.18
C SER A 53 0.36 17.29 -16.11
N GLN A 54 0.91 16.24 -15.53
CA GLN A 54 1.53 15.11 -16.21
C GLN A 54 0.44 14.09 -16.55
N HIS A 55 -0.12 14.17 -17.76
CA HIS A 55 -1.27 13.36 -18.15
C HIS A 55 -0.98 11.89 -18.28
N LYS A 56 -2.03 11.07 -18.07
CA LYS A 56 -2.01 9.60 -18.02
C LYS A 56 -1.17 9.08 -16.86
N THR A 57 -1.35 9.74 -15.71
CA THR A 57 -0.73 9.36 -14.45
C THR A 57 -1.78 9.32 -13.34
N GLU A 58 -1.78 8.26 -12.58
CA GLU A 58 -2.53 8.12 -11.34
C GLU A 58 -1.57 7.61 -10.26
N VAL A 59 -1.64 8.17 -9.05
CA VAL A 59 -0.74 7.86 -7.93
C VAL A 59 -1.50 7.76 -6.60
N GLU A 60 -0.88 7.16 -5.58
CA GLU A 60 -1.34 7.11 -4.19
C GLU A 60 -2.76 6.56 -4.01
N PRO A 61 -2.95 5.25 -4.17
CA PRO A 61 -4.25 4.64 -4.01
C PRO A 61 -4.55 4.27 -2.55
N ASP A 62 -5.78 4.56 -2.10
CA ASP A 62 -6.38 3.93 -0.93
C ASP A 62 -7.64 3.15 -1.32
N THR A 63 -8.04 2.14 -0.54
CA THR A 63 -9.25 1.36 -0.75
C THR A 63 -9.91 0.94 0.55
N TYR A 64 -11.22 0.96 0.55
CA TYR A 64 -12.04 0.45 1.64
C TYR A 64 -13.21 -0.38 1.11
N SER A 65 -13.64 -1.37 1.88
CA SER A 65 -14.77 -2.23 1.51
C SER A 65 -15.85 -2.25 2.60
N TRP A 66 -17.11 -2.33 2.18
CA TRP A 66 -18.23 -2.55 3.07
C TRP A 66 -19.36 -3.32 2.35
N GLY A 67 -19.83 -4.44 2.95
CA GLY A 67 -20.73 -5.37 2.27
C GLY A 67 -20.08 -5.94 1.01
N SER A 68 -20.75 -5.83 -0.14
CA SER A 68 -20.22 -6.21 -1.46
C SER A 68 -19.54 -5.05 -2.21
N THR A 69 -19.51 -3.85 -1.62
CA THR A 69 -18.97 -2.66 -2.27
C THR A 69 -17.52 -2.44 -1.85
N MET A 70 -16.67 -2.14 -2.83
CA MET A 70 -15.32 -1.63 -2.65
C MET A 70 -15.22 -0.27 -3.32
N VAL A 71 -14.60 0.68 -2.65
CA VAL A 71 -14.25 1.99 -3.20
C VAL A 71 -12.73 2.15 -3.11
N ALA A 72 -12.13 2.54 -4.21
CA ALA A 72 -10.74 3.00 -4.28
C ALA A 72 -10.75 4.49 -4.62
N ALA A 73 -9.77 5.23 -4.09
CA ALA A 73 -9.56 6.63 -4.40
C ALA A 73 -8.06 6.87 -4.68
N PHE A 74 -7.74 7.83 -5.55
CA PHE A 74 -6.37 8.08 -6.01
C PHE A 74 -6.25 9.47 -6.67
N GLN A 75 -5.04 9.99 -6.76
CA GLN A 75 -4.77 11.21 -7.54
C GLN A 75 -4.81 10.90 -9.04
N VAL A 76 -5.28 11.86 -9.86
CA VAL A 76 -5.34 11.73 -11.31
C VAL A 76 -4.65 12.91 -11.99
N ALA A 77 -3.84 12.64 -13.00
CA ALA A 77 -3.04 13.62 -13.74
C ALA A 77 -2.10 14.40 -12.80
N ARG A 78 -1.06 13.71 -12.30
CA ARG A 78 -0.12 14.23 -11.30
C ARG A 78 0.41 15.62 -11.68
N VAL A 79 0.38 16.52 -10.71
CA VAL A 79 1.04 17.84 -10.77
C VAL A 79 2.42 17.69 -10.10
N ALA A 80 3.50 18.10 -10.77
CA ALA A 80 4.85 17.90 -10.24
C ALA A 80 5.08 18.58 -8.88
N ASP A 81 4.45 19.74 -8.66
CA ASP A 81 4.57 20.53 -7.44
C ASP A 81 3.62 20.09 -6.30
N GLY A 82 2.81 19.05 -6.52
CA GLY A 82 1.90 18.50 -5.49
C GLY A 82 0.51 18.17 -6.03
N GLY A 83 -0.05 17.04 -5.60
CA GLY A 83 -1.38 16.58 -5.96
C GLY A 83 -1.55 16.15 -7.41
N GLY A 84 -2.80 15.99 -7.82
CA GLY A 84 -3.24 15.74 -9.20
C GLY A 84 -4.18 16.82 -9.70
N ALA A 85 -4.53 16.79 -10.99
CA ALA A 85 -5.56 17.68 -11.54
C ALA A 85 -6.90 17.54 -10.79
N ASP A 86 -7.19 16.34 -10.28
CA ASP A 86 -8.29 16.04 -9.38
C ASP A 86 -8.06 14.69 -8.68
N LEU A 87 -8.95 14.32 -7.76
CA LEU A 87 -9.04 12.96 -7.23
C LEU A 87 -10.02 12.13 -8.05
N GLY A 88 -9.58 10.93 -8.40
CA GLY A 88 -10.41 9.90 -8.98
C GLY A 88 -10.90 8.91 -7.94
N PHE A 89 -11.97 8.22 -8.28
CA PHE A 89 -12.45 7.06 -7.56
C PHE A 89 -12.75 5.90 -8.51
N ALA A 90 -12.69 4.68 -8.00
CA ALA A 90 -13.20 3.49 -8.66
C ALA A 90 -14.02 2.67 -7.68
N THR A 91 -15.22 2.26 -8.11
CA THR A 91 -16.16 1.54 -7.25
C THR A 91 -16.59 0.24 -7.90
N SER A 92 -16.48 -0.85 -7.13
CA SER A 92 -17.13 -2.13 -7.43
C SER A 92 -18.26 -2.36 -6.44
N THR A 93 -19.46 -2.68 -6.91
CA THR A 93 -20.61 -3.04 -6.08
C THR A 93 -20.88 -4.54 -6.07
N ASP A 94 -20.07 -5.33 -6.78
CA ASP A 94 -20.20 -6.76 -7.02
C ASP A 94 -18.97 -7.56 -6.57
N SER A 95 -18.36 -7.13 -5.47
CA SER A 95 -17.20 -7.80 -4.83
C SER A 95 -15.97 -7.90 -5.73
N GLY A 96 -15.65 -6.84 -6.45
CA GLY A 96 -14.44 -6.73 -7.26
C GLY A 96 -14.58 -7.28 -8.68
N THR A 97 -15.79 -7.69 -9.11
CA THR A 97 -16.00 -8.29 -10.44
C THR A 97 -16.00 -7.24 -11.55
N THR A 98 -16.72 -6.13 -11.35
CA THR A 98 -16.75 -4.98 -12.27
C THR A 98 -16.49 -3.68 -11.54
N TRP A 99 -15.97 -2.69 -12.26
CA TRP A 99 -15.57 -1.40 -11.72
C TRP A 99 -16.12 -0.25 -12.53
N THR A 100 -16.64 0.74 -11.82
CA THR A 100 -17.05 2.03 -12.36
C THR A 100 -16.14 3.09 -11.77
N TYR A 101 -15.61 4.00 -12.58
CA TYR A 101 -14.69 5.05 -12.16
C TYR A 101 -15.22 6.45 -12.51
N GLY A 102 -14.75 7.45 -11.79
CA GLY A 102 -15.09 8.86 -11.98
C GLY A 102 -14.13 9.77 -11.22
N TYR A 103 -14.53 11.04 -11.10
CA TYR A 103 -13.79 12.08 -10.38
C TYR A 103 -14.67 12.75 -9.33
N LEU A 104 -14.06 13.31 -8.28
CA LEU A 104 -14.79 14.00 -7.22
C LEU A 104 -15.28 15.37 -7.69
N PRO A 105 -16.59 15.64 -7.66
CA PRO A 105 -17.13 16.92 -8.12
C PRO A 105 -16.80 18.05 -7.14
N GLY A 106 -16.60 19.26 -7.69
CA GLY A 106 -16.47 20.47 -6.90
C GLY A 106 -15.17 20.59 -6.08
N LEU A 107 -14.22 19.68 -6.27
CA LEU A 107 -12.96 19.68 -5.55
C LEU A 107 -11.94 20.62 -6.21
N THR A 108 -11.69 20.46 -7.51
CA THR A 108 -10.73 21.29 -8.25
C THR A 108 -11.40 22.07 -9.40
N VAL A 109 -10.67 23.04 -9.95
CA VAL A 109 -11.11 23.81 -11.13
C VAL A 109 -11.26 22.94 -12.38
N ASN A 110 -10.69 21.72 -12.37
CA ASN A 110 -10.68 20.83 -13.52
C ASN A 110 -11.96 19.99 -13.65
N TYR A 111 -12.76 19.89 -12.56
CA TYR A 111 -13.97 19.08 -12.60
C TYR A 111 -15.13 19.67 -11.78
N LYS A 112 -16.26 19.89 -12.46
CA LYS A 112 -17.57 20.30 -11.89
C LYS A 112 -17.50 21.46 -10.87
N GLY A 113 -16.71 22.49 -11.18
CA GLY A 113 -16.83 23.78 -10.53
C GLY A 113 -16.16 23.93 -9.17
N GLY A 114 -15.14 23.14 -8.87
CA GLY A 114 -14.28 23.37 -7.71
C GLY A 114 -13.42 24.62 -7.88
N SER A 115 -12.75 25.03 -6.81
CA SER A 115 -11.94 26.26 -6.76
C SER A 115 -10.44 26.01 -6.58
N ASN A 116 -10.04 24.79 -6.21
CA ASN A 116 -8.64 24.46 -5.93
C ASN A 116 -7.90 24.14 -7.23
N SER A 117 -6.60 24.44 -7.28
CA SER A 117 -5.76 24.17 -8.47
C SER A 117 -5.43 22.69 -8.64
N ALA A 118 -5.31 21.97 -7.52
CA ALA A 118 -5.01 20.53 -7.48
C ALA A 118 -5.65 19.90 -6.24
N ALA A 119 -5.58 18.57 -6.13
CA ALA A 119 -5.95 17.82 -4.93
C ALA A 119 -5.03 16.62 -4.74
N SER A 120 -4.74 16.29 -3.48
CA SER A 120 -3.80 15.23 -3.07
C SER A 120 -4.41 14.28 -2.06
N ASP A 121 -3.69 13.21 -1.74
CA ASP A 121 -3.81 12.29 -0.62
C ASP A 121 -5.23 11.77 -0.37
N ALA A 122 -5.70 10.92 -1.27
CA ALA A 122 -7.01 10.31 -1.14
C ALA A 122 -7.01 9.20 -0.07
N SER A 123 -7.93 9.27 0.90
CA SER A 123 -8.22 8.17 1.82
C SER A 123 -9.72 7.92 1.89
N VAL A 124 -10.15 6.64 1.94
CA VAL A 124 -11.56 6.27 1.84
C VAL A 124 -12.03 5.41 3.01
N VAL A 125 -13.24 5.69 3.48
CA VAL A 125 -13.90 4.91 4.53
C VAL A 125 -15.41 4.84 4.32
N TYR A 126 -16.06 3.87 4.95
CA TYR A 126 -17.52 3.79 5.09
C TYR A 126 -17.95 4.03 6.53
N ASP A 127 -18.96 4.85 6.73
CA ASP A 127 -19.64 5.01 8.01
C ASP A 127 -20.94 4.19 8.01
N ALA A 128 -20.93 3.10 8.77
CA ALA A 128 -22.03 2.15 8.81
C ALA A 128 -23.28 2.68 9.51
N LYS A 129 -23.13 3.62 10.46
CA LYS A 129 -24.26 4.22 11.18
C LYS A 129 -25.10 5.13 10.26
N TYR A 130 -24.42 5.94 9.48
CA TYR A 130 -25.07 6.92 8.61
C TYR A 130 -25.26 6.40 7.18
N GLY A 131 -24.68 5.21 6.86
CA GLY A 131 -24.79 4.58 5.55
C GLY A 131 -24.17 5.48 4.46
N VAL A 132 -22.93 5.94 4.67
CA VAL A 132 -22.27 6.90 3.80
C VAL A 132 -20.79 6.53 3.59
N TRP A 133 -20.35 6.64 2.36
CA TRP A 133 -18.94 6.60 1.97
C TRP A 133 -18.34 7.99 2.15
N LEU A 134 -17.12 8.06 2.60
CA LEU A 134 -16.35 9.28 2.75
C LEU A 134 -15.00 9.12 2.03
N ILE A 135 -14.62 10.11 1.23
CA ILE A 135 -13.26 10.26 0.70
C ILE A 135 -12.70 11.55 1.29
N SER A 136 -11.62 11.40 2.04
CA SER A 136 -10.78 12.50 2.50
C SER A 136 -9.84 12.94 1.40
N SER A 137 -9.46 14.20 1.37
CA SER A 137 -8.60 14.82 0.36
C SER A 137 -7.87 16.03 0.90
N LEU A 138 -6.75 16.37 0.25
CA LEU A 138 -6.03 17.61 0.44
C LEU A 138 -6.26 18.54 -0.76
N PRO A 139 -7.26 19.42 -0.75
CA PRO A 139 -7.39 20.47 -1.77
C PRO A 139 -6.26 21.48 -1.67
N ILE A 140 -5.61 21.76 -2.80
CA ILE A 140 -4.43 22.62 -2.94
C ILE A 140 -4.80 23.89 -3.69
N SER A 141 -4.49 25.03 -3.11
CA SER A 141 -4.75 26.35 -3.70
C SER A 141 -3.60 27.33 -3.38
N ASN A 142 -3.70 28.55 -3.89
CA ASN A 142 -2.73 29.61 -3.55
C ASN A 142 -2.73 29.98 -2.05
N SER A 143 -3.75 29.62 -1.30
CA SER A 143 -3.81 29.83 0.15
C SER A 143 -3.19 28.68 0.96
N GLY A 144 -2.68 27.65 0.28
CA GLY A 144 -2.06 26.49 0.89
C GLY A 144 -2.84 25.18 0.64
N VAL A 145 -2.48 24.17 1.42
CA VAL A 145 -3.06 22.83 1.42
C VAL A 145 -4.03 22.72 2.59
N ASN A 146 -5.23 22.28 2.34
CA ASN A 146 -6.32 22.17 3.32
C ASN A 146 -6.83 20.71 3.39
N VAL A 147 -7.73 20.42 4.34
CA VAL A 147 -8.39 19.12 4.45
C VAL A 147 -9.87 19.22 4.11
N ALA A 148 -10.35 18.32 3.25
CA ALA A 148 -11.76 18.23 2.89
C ALA A 148 -12.24 16.78 2.83
N VAL A 149 -13.56 16.57 2.94
CA VAL A 149 -14.21 15.26 2.84
C VAL A 149 -15.36 15.32 1.85
N SER A 150 -15.34 14.49 0.83
CA SER A 150 -16.45 14.24 -0.08
C SER A 150 -17.30 13.08 0.42
N ARG A 151 -18.63 13.14 0.21
CA ARG A 151 -19.58 12.14 0.71
C ARG A 151 -20.34 11.47 -0.42
N SER A 152 -20.70 10.19 -0.24
CA SER A 152 -21.51 9.44 -1.19
C SER A 152 -22.40 8.41 -0.47
N LYS A 153 -23.63 8.20 -0.94
CA LYS A 153 -24.51 7.15 -0.40
C LYS A 153 -24.27 5.79 -1.02
N ASP A 154 -23.71 5.74 -2.20
CA ASP A 154 -23.54 4.51 -2.97
C ASP A 154 -22.09 4.25 -3.43
N GLY A 155 -21.17 5.18 -3.16
CA GLY A 155 -19.79 5.14 -3.64
C GLY A 155 -19.64 5.47 -5.12
N LEU A 156 -20.71 5.82 -5.82
CA LEU A 156 -20.72 6.14 -7.26
C LEU A 156 -21.06 7.60 -7.53
N HIS A 157 -21.94 8.19 -6.72
CA HIS A 157 -22.39 9.58 -6.84
C HIS A 157 -21.91 10.36 -5.61
N TRP A 158 -21.00 11.29 -5.83
CA TRP A 158 -20.33 12.05 -4.77
C TRP A 158 -20.86 13.48 -4.70
N ASP A 159 -21.03 13.96 -3.48
CA ASP A 159 -21.37 15.37 -3.19
C ASP A 159 -20.12 16.24 -3.30
N ASN A 160 -20.31 17.58 -3.37
CA ASN A 160 -19.21 18.53 -3.26
C ASN A 160 -18.51 18.39 -1.90
N PRO A 161 -17.19 18.69 -1.82
CA PRO A 161 -16.42 18.51 -0.60
C PRO A 161 -16.88 19.42 0.52
N ILE A 162 -16.79 18.92 1.75
CA ILE A 162 -17.00 19.65 3.00
C ILE A 162 -15.62 19.90 3.60
N MET A 163 -15.28 21.17 3.85
CA MET A 163 -14.00 21.54 4.45
C MET A 163 -13.95 21.08 5.90
N VAL A 164 -12.85 20.44 6.27
CA VAL A 164 -12.53 20.00 7.64
C VAL A 164 -11.56 20.98 8.29
N ASP A 165 -10.51 21.34 7.57
CA ASP A 165 -9.55 22.36 7.95
C ASP A 165 -9.24 23.31 6.79
N SER A 166 -8.83 24.55 7.12
CA SER A 166 -8.50 25.59 6.16
C SER A 166 -7.33 26.44 6.65
N SER A 167 -6.43 25.84 7.42
CA SER A 167 -5.25 26.52 7.97
C SER A 167 -4.14 26.73 6.95
N GLY A 168 -4.10 25.91 5.88
CA GLY A 168 -3.21 26.10 4.73
C GLY A 168 -1.85 25.42 4.84
N GLY A 169 -1.65 24.55 5.82
CA GLY A 169 -0.37 23.85 6.03
C GLY A 169 -0.49 22.35 6.21
N ASP A 170 -1.57 21.75 5.69
CA ASP A 170 -1.96 20.36 5.95
C ASP A 170 -1.27 19.39 4.99
N ASP A 171 -0.96 18.18 5.47
CA ASP A 171 -0.36 17.10 4.69
C ASP A 171 -0.81 15.72 5.21
N LYS A 172 -0.63 14.66 4.43
CA LYS A 172 -0.79 13.23 4.79
C LYS A 172 -2.07 12.88 5.56
N ASN A 173 -3.20 13.28 5.03
CA ASN A 173 -4.49 13.03 5.68
C ASN A 173 -4.95 11.57 5.59
N TRP A 174 -5.65 11.10 6.64
CA TRP A 174 -6.30 9.79 6.67
C TRP A 174 -7.63 9.82 7.42
N ILE A 175 -8.58 8.96 7.04
CA ILE A 175 -9.91 8.93 7.64
C ILE A 175 -10.31 7.53 8.10
N THR A 176 -10.93 7.44 9.28
CA THR A 176 -11.56 6.23 9.78
C THR A 176 -12.88 6.52 10.49
N CYS A 177 -13.78 5.52 10.59
CA CYS A 177 -15.03 5.65 11.33
C CYS A 177 -15.21 4.51 12.33
N ASP A 178 -15.87 4.78 13.46
CA ASP A 178 -16.30 3.77 14.42
C ASP A 178 -17.50 2.99 13.86
N ASN A 179 -17.22 1.86 13.27
CA ASN A 179 -18.22 0.98 12.65
C ASN A 179 -18.72 -0.13 13.60
N ASN A 180 -18.39 -0.06 14.89
CA ASN A 180 -18.90 -1.03 15.86
C ASN A 180 -20.19 -0.55 16.49
N ALA A 181 -21.33 -1.16 16.14
CA ALA A 181 -22.65 -0.82 16.65
C ALA A 181 -22.79 -0.96 18.19
N LYS A 182 -21.85 -1.60 18.88
CA LYS A 182 -21.81 -1.72 20.35
C LYS A 182 -20.97 -0.63 21.01
N SER A 183 -20.21 0.12 20.25
CA SER A 183 -19.46 1.26 20.75
C SER A 183 -20.40 2.41 21.11
N LYS A 184 -20.09 3.12 22.20
CA LYS A 184 -20.77 4.37 22.55
C LYS A 184 -20.45 5.53 21.60
N PHE A 185 -19.47 5.36 20.74
CA PHE A 185 -19.05 6.32 19.74
C PHE A 185 -19.38 5.85 18.31
N TYR A 186 -20.26 4.84 18.15
CA TYR A 186 -20.68 4.32 16.86
C TYR A 186 -21.12 5.45 15.92
N GLY A 187 -20.47 5.52 14.75
CA GLY A 187 -20.67 6.54 13.74
C GLY A 187 -19.89 7.85 13.98
N ASN A 188 -18.97 7.88 14.97
CA ASN A 188 -17.97 8.92 14.96
C ASN A 188 -16.94 8.61 13.86
N CYS A 189 -16.61 9.61 13.05
CA CYS A 189 -15.52 9.55 12.09
C CYS A 189 -14.38 10.47 12.55
N TYR A 190 -13.15 10.02 12.33
CA TYR A 190 -11.93 10.69 12.75
C TYR A 190 -11.12 10.98 11.50
N GLN A 191 -10.97 12.26 11.18
CA GLN A 191 -10.15 12.77 10.11
C GLN A 191 -8.83 13.23 10.72
N GLU A 192 -7.76 12.63 10.27
CA GLU A 192 -6.41 12.93 10.69
C GLU A 192 -5.65 13.64 9.55
N TRP A 193 -4.67 14.47 9.90
CA TRP A 193 -3.67 15.08 9.01
C TRP A 193 -2.46 15.56 9.82
N ASP A 194 -1.32 15.74 9.16
CA ASP A 194 -0.17 16.35 9.79
C ASP A 194 0.05 17.80 9.31
N THR A 195 0.32 18.66 10.28
CA THR A 195 0.71 20.06 10.08
C THR A 195 1.57 20.49 11.26
N PRO A 196 2.81 20.59 11.16
CA PRO A 196 3.90 19.99 11.94
C PRO A 196 3.49 18.96 13.02
N GLU A 197 2.35 19.06 13.61
CA GLU A 197 1.79 18.11 14.59
C GLU A 197 0.74 17.22 13.94
N ILE A 198 0.57 16.01 14.47
CA ILE A 198 -0.56 15.15 14.07
C ILE A 198 -1.86 15.75 14.61
N MET A 199 -2.73 16.14 13.73
CA MET A 199 -4.02 16.78 14.02
C MET A 199 -5.18 15.83 13.75
N ILE A 200 -6.23 15.90 14.56
CA ILE A 200 -7.44 15.09 14.36
C ILE A 200 -8.69 15.93 14.56
N SER A 201 -9.61 15.88 13.62
CA SER A 201 -10.99 16.36 13.76
C SER A 201 -11.96 15.20 13.84
N THR A 202 -13.07 15.38 14.54
CA THR A 202 -14.11 14.36 14.74
C THR A 202 -15.44 14.84 14.21
N SER A 203 -16.07 14.00 13.37
CA SER A 203 -17.47 14.15 12.98
C SER A 203 -18.34 13.15 13.73
N THR A 204 -19.56 13.55 14.08
CA THR A 204 -20.56 12.69 14.76
C THR A 204 -21.87 12.56 13.98
N ASP A 205 -21.90 13.05 12.74
CA ASP A 205 -23.09 13.16 11.90
C ASP A 205 -22.88 12.64 10.46
N GLY A 206 -21.92 11.72 10.30
CA GLY A 206 -21.61 11.11 8.99
C GLY A 206 -20.84 12.04 8.08
N GLY A 207 -19.95 12.88 8.62
CA GLY A 207 -19.08 13.78 7.86
C GLY A 207 -19.77 15.06 7.36
N LEU A 208 -20.96 15.41 7.90
CA LEU A 208 -21.65 16.66 7.54
C LEU A 208 -21.01 17.87 8.23
N THR A 209 -20.58 17.69 9.49
CA THR A 209 -19.88 18.73 10.25
C THR A 209 -18.68 18.13 10.96
N TRP A 210 -17.65 18.93 11.18
CA TRP A 210 -16.40 18.55 11.79
C TRP A 210 -16.07 19.45 12.98
N GLY A 211 -15.60 18.83 14.06
CA GLY A 211 -15.21 19.55 15.28
C GLY A 211 -13.87 20.27 15.10
N ALA A 212 -13.53 21.12 16.07
CA ALA A 212 -12.21 21.75 16.10
C ALA A 212 -11.09 20.68 16.15
N ALA A 213 -10.05 20.88 15.35
CA ALA A 213 -8.85 20.03 15.32
C ALA A 213 -8.17 19.97 16.69
N LYS A 214 -7.63 18.81 17.01
CA LYS A 214 -6.91 18.51 18.26
C LYS A 214 -5.69 17.67 17.95
N THR A 215 -4.67 17.78 18.79
CA THR A 215 -3.46 16.96 18.75
C THR A 215 -3.35 16.09 20.01
N SER A 216 -2.33 15.26 20.08
CA SER A 216 -1.98 14.47 21.28
C SER A 216 -1.61 15.41 22.45
N ALA A 217 -1.64 14.87 23.68
CA ALA A 217 -1.35 15.68 24.89
C ALA A 217 0.07 16.24 24.93
N ASP A 218 1.00 15.68 24.18
CA ASP A 218 2.40 16.09 24.04
C ASP A 218 2.71 16.78 22.71
N GLY A 219 1.70 17.06 21.87
CA GLY A 219 1.90 17.67 20.55
C GLY A 219 2.78 16.82 19.64
N ALA A 220 2.39 15.56 19.40
CA ALA A 220 3.20 14.62 18.65
C ALA A 220 3.46 15.08 17.22
N PHE A 221 4.73 15.04 16.82
CA PHE A 221 5.21 15.35 15.48
C PHE A 221 5.46 14.07 14.70
N GLY A 222 5.05 14.04 13.46
CA GLY A 222 5.26 12.90 12.58
C GLY A 222 4.54 13.06 11.26
N SER A 223 4.45 11.96 10.51
CA SER A 223 3.80 11.97 9.22
C SER A 223 3.19 10.60 8.89
N GLY A 224 2.21 10.59 7.96
CA GLY A 224 1.55 9.40 7.47
C GLY A 224 0.77 8.67 8.57
N ALA A 225 0.01 9.42 9.37
CA ALA A 225 -0.71 8.82 10.48
C ALA A 225 -1.99 8.12 10.00
N GLU A 226 -2.23 6.91 10.54
CA GLU A 226 -3.41 6.10 10.24
C GLU A 226 -4.21 5.81 11.53
N PRO A 227 -5.41 6.37 11.69
CA PRO A 227 -6.29 6.10 12.82
C PRO A 227 -7.05 4.77 12.64
N LEU A 228 -7.15 3.98 13.73
CA LEU A 228 -7.95 2.76 13.83
C LEU A 228 -8.90 2.84 15.03
N VAL A 229 -10.08 2.24 14.92
CA VAL A 229 -11.06 2.24 16.02
C VAL A 229 -11.31 0.81 16.50
N GLN A 230 -10.99 0.54 17.78
CA GLN A 230 -11.25 -0.75 18.43
C GLN A 230 -12.73 -0.91 18.78
N PRO A 231 -13.23 -2.16 18.96
CA PRO A 231 -14.64 -2.42 19.28
C PRO A 231 -15.19 -1.75 20.54
N ASN A 232 -14.32 -1.34 21.46
CA ASN A 232 -14.70 -0.59 22.67
C ASN A 232 -14.81 0.94 22.43
N GLY A 233 -14.55 1.40 21.20
CA GLY A 233 -14.54 2.80 20.81
C GLY A 233 -13.22 3.54 21.11
N GLN A 234 -12.17 2.82 21.50
CA GLN A 234 -10.84 3.41 21.60
C GLN A 234 -10.28 3.65 20.19
N VAL A 235 -9.83 4.87 19.95
CA VAL A 235 -9.10 5.24 18.73
C VAL A 235 -7.61 5.16 18.99
N VAL A 236 -6.88 4.55 18.06
CA VAL A 236 -5.42 4.44 18.08
C VAL A 236 -4.92 5.06 16.78
N VAL A 237 -4.06 6.06 16.88
CA VAL A 237 -3.45 6.74 15.74
C VAL A 237 -1.98 6.31 15.70
N THR A 238 -1.60 5.57 14.67
CA THR A 238 -0.21 5.16 14.44
C THR A 238 0.44 6.08 13.42
N PHE A 239 1.69 6.44 13.59
CA PHE A 239 2.38 7.39 12.72
C PHE A 239 3.90 7.17 12.73
N LEU A 240 4.57 7.69 11.71
CA LEU A 240 6.01 7.76 11.64
C LEU A 240 6.46 9.09 12.26
N GLY A 241 7.02 9.02 13.47
CA GLY A 241 7.80 10.11 14.08
C GLY A 241 9.29 9.82 13.95
N ASN A 242 10.06 10.03 15.03
CA ASN A 242 11.46 9.55 15.08
C ASN A 242 11.55 8.01 15.03
N ASN A 243 10.45 7.35 15.28
CA ASN A 243 10.25 5.91 15.30
C ASN A 243 8.80 5.63 14.91
N MET A 244 8.41 4.36 14.79
CA MET A 244 7.00 4.01 14.73
C MET A 244 6.35 4.31 16.07
N GLN A 245 5.37 5.18 16.11
CA GLN A 245 4.72 5.73 17.29
C GLN A 245 3.20 5.61 17.23
N ALA A 246 2.54 5.81 18.36
CA ALA A 246 1.10 5.94 18.42
C ALA A 246 0.66 6.80 19.62
N PHE A 247 -0.56 7.31 19.54
CA PHE A 247 -1.31 7.85 20.69
C PHE A 247 -2.77 7.42 20.61
N THR A 248 -3.54 7.64 21.68
CA THR A 248 -4.91 7.08 21.76
C THR A 248 -5.93 8.06 22.32
N SER A 249 -7.20 7.82 21.96
CA SER A 249 -8.36 8.44 22.62
C SER A 249 -9.34 7.35 23.08
N THR A 250 -9.88 7.47 24.31
CA THR A 250 -10.90 6.57 24.86
C THR A 250 -12.26 7.27 25.06
N ASN A 251 -12.38 8.50 24.62
CA ASN A 251 -13.56 9.35 24.85
C ASN A 251 -14.15 9.92 23.54
N GLY A 252 -13.96 9.22 22.41
CA GLY A 252 -14.52 9.60 21.11
C GLY A 252 -13.85 10.81 20.49
N GLY A 253 -12.54 10.96 20.63
CA GLY A 253 -11.76 12.06 20.06
C GLY A 253 -11.86 13.39 20.83
N LYS A 254 -12.51 13.41 22.00
CA LYS A 254 -12.63 14.64 22.82
C LYS A 254 -11.28 15.07 23.38
N THR A 255 -10.45 14.12 23.79
CA THR A 255 -9.05 14.33 24.23
C THR A 255 -8.20 13.16 23.76
N TRP A 256 -6.90 13.41 23.63
CA TRP A 256 -5.90 12.45 23.19
C TRP A 256 -4.81 12.30 24.25
N GLY A 257 -4.29 11.10 24.44
CA GLY A 257 -3.15 10.82 25.32
C GLY A 257 -1.83 11.27 24.69
N SER A 258 -0.75 11.21 25.48
CA SER A 258 0.60 11.41 24.93
C SER A 258 1.01 10.28 24.00
N SER A 259 1.89 10.59 23.07
CA SER A 259 2.49 9.61 22.16
C SER A 259 3.42 8.64 22.89
N PHE A 260 3.57 7.46 22.30
CA PHE A 260 4.49 6.42 22.78
C PHE A 260 5.07 5.64 21.61
N THR A 261 6.26 5.09 21.78
CA THR A 261 6.95 4.30 20.75
C THR A 261 6.37 2.89 20.65
N ILE A 262 5.99 2.48 19.45
CA ILE A 262 5.67 1.10 19.07
C ILE A 262 6.97 0.32 18.85
N ALA A 263 7.86 0.87 18.02
CA ALA A 263 9.13 0.24 17.64
C ALA A 263 10.13 1.26 17.11
N ASN A 264 11.41 0.98 17.32
CA ASN A 264 12.46 1.66 16.55
C ASN A 264 12.41 1.20 15.09
N VAL A 265 12.72 2.09 14.17
CA VAL A 265 12.68 1.85 12.73
C VAL A 265 14.03 2.15 12.11
N ASN A 266 14.47 1.27 11.21
CA ASN A 266 15.66 1.49 10.38
C ASN A 266 15.32 1.13 8.94
N THR A 267 15.74 1.93 7.98
CA THR A 267 15.45 1.69 6.57
C THR A 267 16.68 1.77 5.68
N PHE A 268 16.64 0.96 4.63
CA PHE A 268 17.56 1.07 3.50
C PHE A 268 16.96 2.03 2.47
N GLN A 269 17.74 3.03 2.06
CA GLN A 269 17.28 4.06 1.12
C GLN A 269 17.56 3.69 -0.35
N GLY A 270 18.52 2.79 -0.59
CA GLY A 270 18.93 2.45 -1.94
C GLY A 270 19.64 3.59 -2.69
N SER A 271 19.82 3.40 -3.99
CA SER A 271 20.43 4.40 -4.89
C SER A 271 19.47 4.91 -5.97
N SER A 272 18.23 4.45 -5.94
CA SER A 272 17.15 4.90 -6.83
C SER A 272 16.61 6.24 -6.35
N SER A 273 16.21 7.08 -7.30
CA SER A 273 15.51 8.33 -7.02
C SER A 273 14.00 8.16 -6.85
N LEU A 274 13.48 6.91 -6.86
CA LEU A 274 12.05 6.65 -6.63
C LEU A 274 11.64 7.16 -5.25
N ARG A 275 10.62 8.00 -5.23
CA ARG A 275 10.04 8.55 -4.00
C ARG A 275 9.58 7.42 -3.06
N SER A 276 9.78 7.60 -1.78
CA SER A 276 9.26 6.76 -0.68
C SER A 276 9.81 5.34 -0.54
N VAL A 277 10.86 4.95 -1.27
CA VAL A 277 11.53 3.65 -1.07
C VAL A 277 12.03 3.49 0.36
N GLY A 278 12.61 4.51 0.93
CA GLY A 278 13.14 4.50 2.30
C GLY A 278 12.24 5.13 3.35
N LEU A 279 10.98 5.47 3.02
CA LEU A 279 10.02 6.02 3.96
C LEU A 279 9.15 4.89 4.53
N PRO A 280 9.29 4.57 5.84
CA PRO A 280 8.57 3.45 6.46
C PRO A 280 7.21 3.90 7.01
N PHE A 281 6.37 4.55 6.21
CA PHE A 281 5.02 4.89 6.64
C PHE A 281 4.27 3.63 7.11
N PRO A 282 3.47 3.73 8.18
CA PRO A 282 2.65 2.63 8.64
C PRO A 282 1.58 2.30 7.59
N SER A 283 1.29 1.02 7.45
CA SER A 283 0.03 0.56 6.88
C SER A 283 -0.68 -0.29 7.92
N THR A 284 -1.94 0.04 8.22
CA THR A 284 -2.60 -0.49 9.41
C THR A 284 -3.86 -1.28 9.10
N GLY A 285 -4.27 -2.11 10.06
CA GLY A 285 -5.51 -2.86 9.96
C GLY A 285 -5.97 -3.37 11.31
N ILE A 286 -7.24 -3.75 11.38
CA ILE A 286 -7.88 -4.25 12.59
C ILE A 286 -8.74 -5.47 12.28
N ASP A 287 -8.66 -6.51 13.12
CA ASP A 287 -9.50 -7.70 13.00
C ASP A 287 -10.81 -7.56 13.77
N LYS A 288 -11.70 -8.54 13.61
CA LYS A 288 -13.01 -8.56 14.26
C LYS A 288 -12.95 -8.49 15.80
N SER A 289 -11.87 -8.97 16.40
CA SER A 289 -11.69 -8.94 17.87
C SER A 289 -11.17 -7.61 18.37
N GLY A 290 -10.72 -6.73 17.47
CA GLY A 290 -10.08 -5.45 17.78
C GLY A 290 -8.58 -5.56 17.95
N LYS A 291 -7.95 -6.68 17.54
CA LYS A 291 -6.51 -6.75 17.46
C LYS A 291 -6.03 -5.89 16.30
N LEU A 292 -5.10 -5.00 16.59
CA LEU A 292 -4.48 -4.05 15.69
C LEU A 292 -3.22 -4.66 15.08
N TYR A 293 -2.97 -4.31 13.86
CA TYR A 293 -1.79 -4.69 13.08
C TYR A 293 -1.21 -3.44 12.44
N VAL A 294 0.10 -3.28 12.51
CA VAL A 294 0.84 -2.24 11.78
C VAL A 294 2.00 -2.89 11.03
N VAL A 295 2.13 -2.56 9.75
CA VAL A 295 3.20 -3.03 8.85
C VAL A 295 3.95 -1.83 8.30
N TRP A 296 5.27 -1.94 8.20
CA TRP A 296 6.15 -0.92 7.60
C TRP A 296 7.39 -1.57 7.00
N SER A 297 8.18 -0.81 6.24
CA SER A 297 9.46 -1.23 5.69
C SER A 297 10.57 -1.08 6.73
N ASP A 298 11.44 -2.09 6.92
CA ASP A 298 12.49 -2.05 7.95
C ASP A 298 13.66 -2.96 7.55
N CYS A 299 14.88 -2.47 7.64
CA CYS A 299 16.09 -3.22 7.28
C CYS A 299 16.76 -3.96 8.46
N SER A 300 16.20 -3.86 9.68
CA SER A 300 16.87 -4.36 10.91
C SER A 300 17.07 -5.87 10.96
N PHE A 301 16.44 -6.64 10.09
CA PHE A 301 16.63 -8.09 9.98
C PHE A 301 17.70 -8.46 8.96
N ARG A 302 18.16 -7.52 8.14
CA ARG A 302 19.15 -7.74 7.07
C ARG A 302 20.55 -7.37 7.54
N GLN A 303 21.51 -8.19 7.16
CA GLN A 303 22.92 -7.91 7.43
C GLN A 303 23.32 -6.56 6.81
N ASN A 304 23.91 -5.69 7.62
CA ASN A 304 24.33 -4.34 7.22
C ASN A 304 23.21 -3.46 6.65
N CYS A 305 21.95 -3.71 7.00
CA CYS A 305 20.81 -2.99 6.44
C CYS A 305 20.81 -2.95 4.89
N ALA A 306 21.13 -4.09 4.26
CA ALA A 306 21.37 -4.13 2.81
C ALA A 306 20.10 -4.04 1.95
N THR A 307 18.94 -4.32 2.54
CA THR A 307 17.59 -4.23 1.91
C THR A 307 16.54 -4.05 3.00
N ASN A 308 15.35 -3.59 2.63
CA ASN A 308 14.21 -3.59 3.52
C ASN A 308 13.44 -4.91 3.43
N ASP A 309 12.91 -5.33 4.56
CA ASP A 309 11.83 -6.29 4.71
C ASP A 309 10.54 -5.55 5.02
N LEU A 310 9.39 -6.19 4.85
CA LEU A 310 8.20 -5.80 5.56
C LEU A 310 8.23 -6.39 6.96
N VAL A 311 7.92 -5.59 7.96
CA VAL A 311 7.82 -6.01 9.36
C VAL A 311 6.46 -5.69 9.92
N ILE A 312 6.05 -6.45 10.92
CA ILE A 312 4.72 -6.34 11.54
C ILE A 312 4.85 -6.24 13.06
N SER A 313 4.05 -5.37 13.67
CA SER A 313 3.78 -5.35 15.10
C SER A 313 2.28 -5.39 15.35
N THR A 314 1.86 -5.95 16.49
CA THR A 314 0.43 -6.11 16.81
C THR A 314 0.11 -5.70 18.23
N SER A 315 -1.12 -5.23 18.44
CA SER A 315 -1.63 -4.88 19.78
C SER A 315 -3.08 -5.34 19.97
N THR A 316 -3.42 -5.77 21.17
CA THR A 316 -4.82 -6.08 21.54
C THR A 316 -5.48 -4.98 22.35
N ASN A 317 -4.72 -4.01 22.83
CA ASN A 317 -5.21 -2.93 23.70
C ASN A 317 -4.81 -1.53 23.22
N GLY A 318 -4.16 -1.41 22.06
CA GLY A 318 -3.75 -0.15 21.46
C GLY A 318 -2.55 0.55 22.11
N THR A 319 -2.08 0.07 23.28
CA THR A 319 -0.98 0.73 24.02
C THR A 319 0.24 -0.16 24.27
N LYS A 320 0.05 -1.48 24.23
CA LYS A 320 1.14 -2.45 24.34
C LYS A 320 1.26 -3.22 23.02
N TRP A 321 2.42 -3.16 22.42
CA TRP A 321 2.69 -3.74 21.12
C TRP A 321 3.72 -4.87 21.22
N THR A 322 3.61 -5.84 20.34
CA THR A 322 4.62 -6.90 20.20
C THR A 322 5.92 -6.31 19.66
N ALA A 323 7.05 -6.95 19.98
CA ALA A 323 8.28 -6.65 19.25
C ALA A 323 8.04 -6.85 17.74
N PRO A 324 8.64 -6.02 16.87
CA PRO A 324 8.55 -6.21 15.42
C PRO A 324 9.01 -7.60 15.00
N ALA A 325 8.25 -8.22 14.13
CA ALA A 325 8.59 -9.48 13.48
C ALA A 325 8.67 -9.26 11.98
N ARG A 326 9.65 -9.86 11.34
CA ARG A 326 9.77 -9.86 9.88
C ARG A 326 8.58 -10.62 9.27
N ILE A 327 8.03 -10.13 8.17
CA ILE A 327 7.16 -10.91 7.30
C ILE A 327 8.07 -11.72 6.37
N PRO A 328 8.10 -13.06 6.45
CA PRO A 328 9.10 -13.88 5.75
C PRO A 328 8.70 -14.10 4.28
N ILE A 329 8.71 -13.02 3.51
CA ILE A 329 8.36 -12.99 2.08
C ILE A 329 9.39 -13.76 1.25
N ASP A 330 10.64 -13.69 1.66
CA ASP A 330 11.81 -14.31 1.01
C ASP A 330 12.85 -14.76 2.03
N ALA A 331 14.00 -15.26 1.58
CA ALA A 331 15.10 -15.66 2.45
C ALA A 331 15.85 -14.45 3.03
N LEU A 332 16.38 -14.57 4.27
CA LEU A 332 17.13 -13.49 4.94
C LEU A 332 18.34 -12.97 4.18
N ASN A 333 18.93 -13.77 3.31
CA ASN A 333 20.05 -13.41 2.45
C ASN A 333 19.63 -12.99 1.03
N SER A 334 18.36 -12.77 0.81
CA SER A 334 17.84 -12.25 -0.46
C SER A 334 18.33 -10.81 -0.70
N THR A 335 18.47 -10.45 -1.96
CA THR A 335 18.80 -9.09 -2.41
C THR A 335 17.57 -8.28 -2.80
N VAL A 336 16.39 -8.81 -2.55
CA VAL A 336 15.11 -8.13 -2.84
C VAL A 336 14.88 -7.04 -1.81
N ASP A 337 14.48 -5.86 -2.26
CA ASP A 337 14.11 -4.72 -1.41
C ASP A 337 12.59 -4.52 -1.46
N HIS A 338 11.94 -4.50 -0.30
CA HIS A 338 10.47 -4.39 -0.18
C HIS A 338 10.10 -3.06 0.44
N PHE A 339 9.17 -2.32 -0.18
CA PHE A 339 8.79 -0.98 0.26
C PHE A 339 7.32 -0.67 -0.04
N ILE A 340 6.79 0.37 0.59
CA ILE A 340 5.43 0.89 0.46
C ILE A 340 4.40 -0.25 0.63
N PRO A 341 4.24 -0.81 1.85
CA PRO A 341 3.26 -1.85 2.11
C PRO A 341 1.83 -1.33 2.12
N GLY A 342 0.89 -2.15 1.64
CA GLY A 342 -0.55 -1.96 1.77
C GLY A 342 -1.20 -3.13 2.48
N LEU A 343 -1.48 -3.01 3.78
CA LEU A 343 -2.04 -4.06 4.61
C LEU A 343 -3.57 -4.12 4.49
N GLY A 344 -4.10 -5.27 4.13
CA GLY A 344 -5.52 -5.61 4.31
C GLY A 344 -5.71 -6.57 5.46
N VAL A 345 -6.72 -6.34 6.29
CA VAL A 345 -7.15 -7.26 7.34
C VAL A 345 -8.63 -7.57 7.18
N ASP A 346 -8.98 -8.86 7.13
CA ASP A 346 -10.37 -9.27 7.03
C ASP A 346 -11.08 -9.06 8.37
N ARG A 347 -11.91 -8.04 8.43
CA ARG A 347 -12.71 -7.67 9.60
C ARG A 347 -13.79 -8.69 9.97
N ALA A 348 -13.98 -9.74 9.18
CA ALA A 348 -14.86 -10.86 9.53
C ALA A 348 -14.14 -11.97 10.30
N THR A 349 -12.80 -11.99 10.29
CA THR A 349 -11.94 -12.98 10.96
C THR A 349 -11.22 -12.38 12.18
N SER A 350 -10.63 -13.21 13.05
CA SER A 350 -10.01 -12.70 14.28
C SER A 350 -8.95 -13.59 14.90
N GLY A 351 -8.03 -12.98 15.63
CA GLY A 351 -7.06 -13.66 16.48
C GLY A 351 -6.14 -14.60 15.73
N THR A 352 -6.17 -15.89 16.08
CA THR A 352 -5.34 -16.93 15.42
C THR A 352 -5.92 -17.44 14.11
N THR A 353 -7.03 -16.92 13.66
CA THR A 353 -7.65 -17.21 12.37
C THR A 353 -7.89 -15.92 11.58
N ALA A 354 -7.26 -14.82 11.97
CA ALA A 354 -7.35 -13.58 11.22
C ALA A 354 -6.64 -13.71 9.87
N HIS A 355 -7.32 -13.29 8.81
CA HIS A 355 -6.77 -13.24 7.46
C HIS A 355 -6.16 -11.87 7.20
N LEU A 356 -4.93 -11.88 6.73
CA LEU A 356 -4.17 -10.69 6.37
C LEU A 356 -3.60 -10.85 4.96
N THR A 357 -3.52 -9.73 4.25
CA THR A 357 -2.83 -9.62 2.95
C THR A 357 -1.99 -8.36 2.99
N ALA A 358 -0.74 -8.45 2.56
CA ALA A 358 0.10 -7.29 2.30
C ALA A 358 0.41 -7.25 0.80
N THR A 359 0.02 -6.18 0.13
CA THR A 359 0.57 -5.78 -1.17
C THR A 359 1.74 -4.85 -0.95
N TYR A 360 2.71 -4.84 -1.88
CA TYR A 360 3.89 -4.01 -1.73
C TYR A 360 4.57 -3.81 -3.09
N TYR A 361 5.37 -2.76 -3.19
CA TYR A 361 6.35 -2.65 -4.27
C TYR A 361 7.66 -3.31 -3.85
N PHE A 362 8.43 -3.76 -4.84
CA PHE A 362 9.75 -4.31 -4.57
C PHE A 362 10.71 -4.14 -5.75
N TYR A 363 12.00 -4.09 -5.44
CA TYR A 363 13.08 -4.29 -6.40
C TYR A 363 13.61 -5.71 -6.29
N PRO A 364 13.66 -6.49 -7.38
CA PRO A 364 14.27 -7.81 -7.37
C PRO A 364 15.77 -7.78 -6.99
N GLN A 365 16.41 -6.63 -7.19
CA GLN A 365 17.81 -6.36 -6.84
C GLN A 365 17.88 -4.97 -6.22
N ALA A 366 18.19 -4.90 -4.92
CA ALA A 366 18.29 -3.61 -4.19
C ALA A 366 19.49 -2.76 -4.64
N ASN A 367 20.58 -3.42 -5.08
CA ASN A 367 21.77 -2.73 -5.60
C ASN A 367 21.54 -2.33 -7.06
N CYS A 368 20.66 -1.36 -7.28
CA CYS A 368 20.33 -0.79 -8.59
C CYS A 368 20.25 0.74 -8.50
N ASP A 369 20.30 1.41 -9.62
CA ASP A 369 20.12 2.84 -9.84
C ASP A 369 18.91 3.10 -10.76
N ASP A 370 18.59 4.35 -11.05
CA ASP A 370 17.44 4.72 -11.86
C ASP A 370 17.40 4.06 -13.25
N SER A 371 18.57 3.73 -13.82
CA SER A 371 18.67 3.08 -15.13
C SER A 371 18.42 1.56 -15.04
N THR A 372 18.74 0.95 -13.91
CA THR A 372 18.73 -0.50 -13.71
C THR A 372 17.65 -1.00 -12.77
N CYS A 373 17.14 -0.17 -11.85
CA CYS A 373 16.01 -0.50 -10.98
C CYS A 373 14.76 -0.83 -11.80
N ARG A 374 14.06 -1.86 -11.36
CA ARG A 374 12.79 -2.29 -11.93
C ARG A 374 11.81 -2.50 -10.79
N VAL A 375 10.75 -1.68 -10.78
CA VAL A 375 9.71 -1.79 -9.76
C VAL A 375 8.74 -2.88 -10.16
N HIS A 376 8.47 -3.77 -9.23
CA HIS A 376 7.43 -4.82 -9.33
C HIS A 376 6.39 -4.63 -8.25
N VAL A 377 5.22 -5.25 -8.43
CA VAL A 377 4.16 -5.31 -7.42
C VAL A 377 4.05 -6.74 -6.93
N GLY A 378 4.13 -6.90 -5.62
CA GLY A 378 4.02 -8.20 -4.97
C GLY A 378 2.92 -8.27 -3.93
N PHE A 379 2.60 -9.48 -3.47
CA PHE A 379 1.77 -9.69 -2.31
C PHE A 379 2.15 -10.95 -1.54
N THR A 380 1.72 -11.01 -0.29
CA THR A 380 1.80 -12.18 0.59
C THR A 380 0.56 -12.24 1.48
N THR A 381 0.21 -13.42 1.98
CA THR A 381 -0.98 -13.61 2.81
C THR A 381 -0.70 -14.42 4.07
N SER A 382 -1.46 -14.14 5.12
CA SER A 382 -1.53 -14.93 6.34
C SER A 382 -2.97 -15.29 6.65
N THR A 383 -3.21 -16.48 7.23
CA THR A 383 -4.54 -16.93 7.69
C THR A 383 -4.56 -17.30 9.17
N ASP A 384 -3.50 -16.94 9.89
CA ASP A 384 -3.30 -17.29 11.30
C ASP A 384 -2.94 -16.08 12.19
N GLY A 385 -3.36 -14.90 11.75
CA GLY A 385 -3.15 -13.65 12.48
C GLY A 385 -1.72 -13.12 12.40
N GLY A 386 -1.03 -13.38 11.27
CA GLY A 386 0.30 -12.88 11.00
C GLY A 386 1.44 -13.73 11.59
N LYS A 387 1.14 -14.97 12.04
CA LYS A 387 2.18 -15.88 12.58
C LYS A 387 2.97 -16.56 11.48
N THR A 388 2.29 -16.94 10.42
CA THR A 388 2.90 -17.51 9.21
C THR A 388 2.38 -16.79 7.96
N TRP A 389 3.22 -16.72 6.94
CA TRP A 389 2.95 -16.05 5.69
C TRP A 389 3.34 -16.92 4.50
N THR A 390 2.68 -16.74 3.38
CA THR A 390 3.13 -17.33 2.11
C THR A 390 4.43 -16.68 1.65
N ALA A 391 5.19 -17.34 0.79
CA ALA A 391 6.22 -16.64 0.01
C ALA A 391 5.60 -15.49 -0.79
N GLY A 392 6.40 -14.47 -1.05
CA GLY A 392 5.96 -13.35 -1.89
C GLY A 392 5.66 -13.80 -3.33
N LYS A 393 4.61 -13.25 -3.90
CA LYS A 393 4.23 -13.47 -5.29
C LYS A 393 4.25 -12.17 -6.07
N ASP A 394 4.88 -12.19 -7.24
CA ASP A 394 4.77 -11.09 -8.21
C ASP A 394 3.40 -11.13 -8.87
N LEU A 395 2.71 -9.99 -8.92
CA LEU A 395 1.40 -9.83 -9.55
C LEU A 395 1.46 -9.77 -11.08
N GLY A 396 2.65 -9.79 -11.66
CA GLY A 396 2.81 -9.74 -13.12
C GLY A 396 2.51 -8.36 -13.71
N ALA A 397 2.64 -7.30 -12.91
CA ALA A 397 2.49 -5.91 -13.38
C ALA A 397 3.55 -5.50 -14.42
N GLY A 398 4.59 -6.30 -14.58
CA GLY A 398 5.77 -6.02 -15.38
C GLY A 398 6.85 -5.31 -14.58
N ALA A 399 8.01 -5.15 -15.18
CA ALA A 399 9.16 -4.49 -14.61
C ALA A 399 9.12 -2.99 -14.95
N MET A 400 8.51 -2.17 -14.09
CA MET A 400 8.37 -0.74 -14.30
C MET A 400 9.73 -0.03 -14.19
N GLN A 401 10.06 0.81 -15.16
CA GLN A 401 11.28 1.63 -15.13
C GLN A 401 11.01 2.93 -14.40
N ILE A 402 11.99 3.43 -13.66
CA ILE A 402 11.88 4.71 -12.95
C ILE A 402 11.57 5.86 -13.91
N SER A 403 12.16 5.83 -15.13
CA SER A 403 11.91 6.84 -16.17
C SER A 403 10.50 6.84 -16.79
N TRP A 404 9.65 5.87 -16.43
CA TRP A 404 8.25 5.83 -16.88
C TRP A 404 7.29 6.55 -15.93
N LEU A 405 7.77 6.94 -14.76
CA LEU A 405 6.99 7.50 -13.68
C LEU A 405 6.92 9.02 -13.74
N PRO A 406 5.81 9.64 -13.33
CA PRO A 406 5.70 11.08 -13.26
C PRO A 406 6.65 11.65 -12.21
N ALA A 407 7.08 12.87 -12.44
CA ALA A 407 7.89 13.61 -11.47
C ALA A 407 7.04 14.08 -10.28
N SER A 408 7.68 14.11 -9.12
CA SER A 408 7.23 14.85 -7.95
C SER A 408 8.40 15.69 -7.41
N GLN A 409 8.16 16.52 -6.39
CA GLN A 409 9.21 17.32 -5.75
C GLN A 409 10.37 16.45 -5.22
N ASN A 410 10.06 15.21 -4.79
CA ASN A 410 11.01 14.30 -4.15
C ASN A 410 11.38 13.08 -5.01
N GLY A 411 11.24 13.18 -6.32
CA GLY A 411 11.61 12.14 -7.28
C GLY A 411 10.43 11.57 -8.07
N PRO A 412 10.69 10.63 -8.98
CA PRO A 412 9.65 9.88 -9.69
C PRO A 412 8.73 9.15 -8.71
N MET A 413 7.42 9.09 -8.99
CA MET A 413 6.42 8.69 -8.01
C MET A 413 5.48 7.62 -8.53
N LEU A 414 5.22 6.61 -7.72
CA LEU A 414 4.08 5.69 -7.80
C LEU A 414 3.09 5.96 -6.66
N ALA A 415 3.60 6.01 -5.44
CA ALA A 415 2.82 6.17 -4.23
C ALA A 415 3.71 6.47 -3.02
N ASP A 416 3.13 7.03 -1.96
CA ASP A 416 3.70 7.03 -0.61
C ASP A 416 3.07 5.91 0.23
N TYR A 417 1.87 5.47 -0.15
CA TYR A 417 1.11 4.40 0.49
C TYR A 417 0.38 3.54 -0.54
N LEU A 418 0.07 2.30 -0.15
CA LEU A 418 -0.80 1.35 -0.84
C LEU A 418 -1.89 0.87 0.11
N SER A 419 -2.93 0.30 -0.44
CA SER A 419 -4.01 -0.27 0.37
C SER A 419 -4.54 -1.58 -0.21
N SER A 420 -4.98 -2.45 0.70
CA SER A 420 -5.67 -3.70 0.39
C SER A 420 -6.95 -3.80 1.20
N SER A 421 -8.02 -4.28 0.57
CA SER A 421 -9.31 -4.46 1.22
C SER A 421 -9.82 -5.89 1.10
N TYR A 422 -10.58 -6.32 2.10
CA TYR A 422 -11.32 -7.59 2.07
C TYR A 422 -12.79 -7.36 1.81
N VAL A 423 -13.33 -8.01 0.79
CA VAL A 423 -14.76 -8.05 0.49
C VAL A 423 -15.23 -9.51 0.44
N ASN A 424 -16.20 -9.86 1.28
CA ASN A 424 -16.70 -11.23 1.39
C ASN A 424 -15.60 -12.28 1.59
N GLY A 425 -14.61 -11.99 2.45
CA GLY A 425 -13.47 -12.86 2.75
C GLY A 425 -12.40 -12.96 1.65
N LYS A 426 -12.50 -12.17 0.59
CA LYS A 426 -11.57 -12.12 -0.54
C LYS A 426 -10.76 -10.83 -0.51
N ALA A 427 -9.44 -10.92 -0.60
CA ALA A 427 -8.55 -9.77 -0.60
C ALA A 427 -8.33 -9.21 -2.01
N PHE A 428 -8.31 -7.89 -2.11
CA PHE A 428 -7.92 -7.15 -3.31
C PHE A 428 -6.98 -6.01 -2.93
N GLY A 429 -5.87 -5.88 -3.66
CA GLY A 429 -4.98 -4.73 -3.58
C GLY A 429 -5.33 -3.71 -4.65
N VAL A 430 -5.14 -2.44 -4.36
CA VAL A 430 -5.14 -1.37 -5.37
C VAL A 430 -3.74 -0.76 -5.41
N PHE A 431 -3.17 -0.70 -6.61
CA PHE A 431 -1.78 -0.29 -6.82
C PHE A 431 -1.61 0.37 -8.19
N MET A 432 -0.57 1.19 -8.31
CA MET A 432 -0.24 1.86 -9.56
C MET A 432 0.67 0.99 -10.42
N VAL A 433 0.42 1.00 -11.72
CA VAL A 433 1.26 0.31 -12.71
C VAL A 433 1.57 1.25 -13.85
N ALA A 434 2.85 1.51 -14.05
CA ALA A 434 3.36 2.26 -15.18
C ALA A 434 3.81 1.34 -16.31
N LYS A 435 3.52 1.74 -17.53
CA LYS A 435 4.01 1.13 -18.76
C LYS A 435 4.84 2.14 -19.52
N ALA A 436 5.57 1.69 -20.53
CA ALA A 436 6.38 2.59 -21.35
C ALA A 436 5.53 3.77 -21.86
N PRO A 437 6.00 5.02 -21.68
CA PRO A 437 5.35 6.21 -22.22
C PRO A 437 5.19 6.10 -23.74
N SER A 438 4.13 6.69 -24.26
CA SER A 438 3.84 6.66 -25.70
C SER A 438 3.29 8.00 -26.17
N GLY A 439 3.77 8.47 -27.34
CA GLY A 439 3.32 9.75 -27.91
C GLY A 439 3.60 10.97 -27.04
N GLY A 440 4.63 10.92 -26.19
CA GLY A 440 4.98 12.01 -25.26
C GLY A 440 4.10 12.07 -23.99
N LEU A 441 3.24 11.07 -23.77
CA LEU A 441 2.41 10.95 -22.58
C LEU A 441 2.88 9.78 -21.70
N PHE A 442 2.72 9.92 -20.40
CA PHE A 442 2.89 8.83 -19.46
C PHE A 442 1.86 7.71 -19.71
N ASN A 443 2.02 6.59 -19.05
CA ASN A 443 1.07 5.48 -19.14
C ASN A 443 1.05 4.73 -17.79
N GLU A 444 0.66 5.45 -16.77
CA GLU A 444 0.50 4.96 -15.40
C GLU A 444 -0.97 5.02 -15.01
N ALA A 445 -1.44 4.01 -14.28
CA ALA A 445 -2.84 3.93 -13.91
C ALA A 445 -3.04 3.08 -12.65
N ALA A 446 -4.18 3.26 -11.98
CA ALA A 446 -4.61 2.39 -10.91
C ALA A 446 -5.11 1.05 -11.43
N TYR A 447 -4.62 -0.02 -10.81
CA TYR A 447 -4.98 -1.40 -11.12
C TYR A 447 -5.40 -2.16 -9.85
N THR A 448 -6.17 -3.18 -10.07
CA THR A 448 -6.44 -4.26 -9.13
C THR A 448 -6.31 -5.60 -9.85
N THR A 449 -6.52 -6.70 -9.15
CA THR A 449 -6.53 -8.04 -9.75
C THR A 449 -7.96 -8.50 -10.04
N LYS A 450 -8.15 -9.25 -11.13
CA LYS A 450 -9.44 -9.90 -11.43
C LYS A 450 -9.74 -11.01 -10.44
N GLN A 451 -8.70 -11.73 -10.02
CA GLN A 451 -8.78 -12.79 -9.01
C GLN A 451 -8.42 -12.20 -7.64
N PRO A 452 -9.03 -12.66 -6.56
CA PRO A 452 -8.62 -12.26 -5.22
C PRO A 452 -7.17 -12.66 -4.93
N LEU A 453 -6.52 -11.92 -4.05
CA LEU A 453 -5.16 -12.19 -3.56
C LEU A 453 -5.22 -13.28 -2.50
N GLU A 454 -5.27 -14.53 -2.95
CA GLU A 454 -5.38 -15.71 -2.08
C GLU A 454 -4.20 -16.65 -2.33
N ALA A 455 -3.75 -17.30 -1.26
CA ALA A 455 -2.85 -18.43 -1.35
C ALA A 455 -3.65 -19.72 -1.61
N SER A 456 -3.09 -20.65 -2.37
CA SER A 456 -3.66 -22.01 -2.42
C SER A 456 -3.57 -22.66 -1.05
N ALA A 457 -4.49 -23.59 -0.75
CA ALA A 457 -4.52 -24.32 0.52
C ALA A 457 -3.20 -25.09 0.78
N ASP A 458 -2.57 -25.57 -0.28
CA ASP A 458 -1.33 -26.38 -0.24
C ASP A 458 -0.06 -25.54 -0.32
N GLU A 459 -0.17 -24.21 -0.34
CA GLU A 459 0.98 -23.33 -0.47
C GLU A 459 1.81 -23.33 0.82
N PRO A 460 3.15 -23.49 0.73
CA PRO A 460 4.01 -23.44 1.89
C PRO A 460 3.90 -22.09 2.63
N ARG A 461 3.85 -22.17 3.96
CA ARG A 461 3.85 -20.99 4.83
C ARG A 461 5.11 -20.95 5.66
N PHE A 462 5.64 -19.75 5.83
CA PHE A 462 6.89 -19.50 6.51
C PHE A 462 6.63 -18.67 7.78
N SER A 463 7.47 -18.89 8.78
CA SER A 463 7.42 -18.14 10.04
C SER A 463 8.78 -17.50 10.29
N SER A 464 8.78 -16.27 10.73
CA SER A 464 9.96 -15.56 11.22
C SER A 464 10.29 -15.92 12.69
N ARG A 465 9.65 -16.94 13.25
CA ARG A 465 9.86 -17.32 14.64
C ARG A 465 11.34 -17.67 14.90
N GLY A 466 11.96 -16.89 15.78
CA GLY A 466 13.38 -17.05 16.11
C GLY A 466 14.31 -16.14 15.30
N GLU A 467 13.84 -15.50 14.24
CA GLU A 467 14.59 -14.43 13.59
C GLU A 467 14.70 -13.24 14.55
N LYS A 468 15.86 -12.60 14.57
CA LYS A 468 16.13 -11.48 15.48
C LYS A 468 16.59 -10.28 14.69
N ARG A 469 16.18 -9.11 15.14
CA ARG A 469 16.76 -7.85 14.69
C ARG A 469 18.25 -7.84 14.99
N ILE A 470 19.05 -7.34 14.08
CA ILE A 470 20.50 -7.24 14.22
C ILE A 470 20.79 -6.01 15.08
N PRO A 471 21.47 -6.16 16.23
CA PRO A 471 21.82 -5.02 17.08
C PRO A 471 22.77 -4.06 16.38
N GLY A 472 22.59 -2.75 16.61
CA GLY A 472 23.50 -1.72 16.07
C GLY A 472 23.33 -1.39 14.59
N VAL A 473 22.34 -1.98 13.92
CA VAL A 473 21.88 -1.50 12.61
C VAL A 473 21.14 -0.19 12.84
N HIS A 474 21.74 0.88 12.38
CA HIS A 474 21.12 2.21 12.39
C HIS A 474 21.05 2.69 10.94
N ALA A 475 19.98 3.35 10.58
CA ALA A 475 19.96 4.13 9.35
C ALA A 475 21.05 5.21 9.45
N ASP A 476 21.93 5.28 8.46
CA ASP A 476 23.01 6.27 8.42
C ASP A 476 22.51 7.71 8.24
N ARG A 477 21.21 7.89 8.09
CA ARG A 477 20.56 9.20 7.93
C ARG A 477 19.31 9.27 8.79
N PRO A 478 19.06 10.40 9.48
CA PRO A 478 17.73 10.68 9.99
C PRO A 478 16.75 10.63 8.81
N PHE A 479 15.52 10.18 9.06
CA PHE A 479 14.45 10.26 8.05
C PHE A 479 14.46 11.69 7.48
N PRO A 480 14.37 11.87 6.15
CA PRO A 480 14.20 13.20 5.59
C PRO A 480 13.11 13.89 6.40
N ASN A 481 13.37 15.14 6.77
CA ASN A 481 12.37 15.93 7.47
C ASN A 481 11.18 16.06 6.51
N THR A 482 10.17 15.22 6.69
CA THR A 482 8.96 15.17 5.85
C THR A 482 8.14 16.46 5.94
N GLN A 483 8.55 17.38 6.83
CA GLN A 483 7.93 18.68 7.07
C GLN A 483 7.99 19.69 5.90
N GLY A 484 8.37 19.30 4.71
CA GLY A 484 8.47 20.16 3.56
C GLY A 484 7.90 19.58 2.27
N GLU A 485 7.34 18.38 2.33
CA GLU A 485 7.10 17.61 1.11
C GLU A 485 5.98 18.17 0.21
N GLU A 486 5.04 18.94 0.72
CA GLU A 486 4.01 19.63 -0.08
C GLU A 486 3.79 21.11 0.30
N ARG A 487 4.66 21.72 1.14
CA ARG A 487 4.48 23.08 1.68
C ARG A 487 4.82 24.23 0.74
N GLU A 488 5.50 23.98 -0.36
CA GLU A 488 5.68 25.04 -1.34
C GLU A 488 4.39 25.22 -2.13
N SER A 489 3.77 26.38 -1.99
CA SER A 489 2.62 26.78 -2.80
C SER A 489 2.93 26.52 -4.27
N PRO A 490 2.05 25.84 -5.03
CA PRO A 490 2.25 25.69 -6.47
C PRO A 490 2.55 27.07 -7.04
N SER A 491 3.67 27.21 -7.78
CA SER A 491 3.93 28.43 -8.52
C SER A 491 2.69 28.74 -9.36
N ALA A 492 2.10 29.90 -9.17
CA ALA A 492 0.87 30.29 -9.86
C ALA A 492 1.04 30.00 -11.35
N PRO A 493 0.06 29.38 -12.04
CA PRO A 493 0.14 29.15 -13.47
C PRO A 493 0.49 30.48 -14.13
N PRO A 494 1.42 30.53 -15.12
CA PRO A 494 1.85 31.77 -15.73
C PRO A 494 0.63 32.55 -16.19
N GLY A 495 0.36 33.67 -15.50
CA GLY A 495 -0.78 34.52 -15.76
C GLY A 495 -0.74 34.91 -17.22
N LYS A 496 -1.83 34.74 -17.94
CA LYS A 496 -2.04 35.35 -19.25
C LYS A 496 -1.76 36.85 -19.09
N GLN A 497 -0.64 37.32 -19.60
CA GLN A 497 -0.43 38.77 -19.82
C GLN A 497 -1.54 39.19 -20.75
N LEU A 498 -2.52 39.92 -20.22
CA LEU A 498 -3.45 40.69 -21.01
C LEU A 498 -2.61 41.74 -21.72
N GLN A 499 -2.33 41.50 -23.01
CA GLN A 499 -1.85 42.56 -23.90
C GLN A 499 -2.91 43.67 -23.91
N LYS A 500 -2.47 44.85 -23.46
CA LYS A 500 -3.20 46.10 -23.68
C LYS A 500 -3.16 46.50 -25.16
#